data_179be7068cfbb812971053165e212491
#
_entry.id   179be7068cfbb812971053165e212491
#
_cell.length_a   1.000
_cell.length_b   1.000
_cell.length_c   1.000
_cell.angle_alpha   90.00
_cell.angle_beta   90.00
_cell.angle_gamma   90.00
#
_symmetry.space_group_name_H-M   'P 1'
#
loop_
_entity.id
_entity.type
_entity.pdbx_description
1 polymer ?
#
loop_
_entity_poly.entity_id
_entity_poly.type
_entity_poly.pdbx_seq_one_letter_code
_entity_poly.pdbx_strand_id
1 'polypeptide(L)'
;PISVVPRLQRHGIGSALMQETVVRANAAGERGIALLGGPEYYSRFGFVPSVSLGIEPPQAEWGDLFQLLPLAVWPGGIHGTFRYAGPFERL
;
A
#
# COMPACT_ATOMS: atom_id res chain seq x y z
N PRO A 1 -4.80 -5.67 9.69
CA PRO A 1 -4.55 -6.06 8.28
C PRO A 1 -4.21 -4.86 7.42
N ILE A 2 -3.72 -5.13 6.23
CA ILE A 2 -3.37 -4.12 5.26
C ILE A 2 -4.12 -4.43 3.98
N SER A 3 -4.86 -3.44 3.49
CA SER A 3 -5.55 -3.58 2.21
C SER A 3 -4.55 -3.55 1.06
N VAL A 4 -4.80 -4.33 0.03
CA VAL A 4 -3.97 -4.32 -1.15
C VAL A 4 -4.81 -3.84 -2.32
N VAL A 5 -4.33 -2.82 -3.02
CA VAL A 5 -4.99 -2.33 -4.20
C VAL A 5 -4.56 -3.17 -5.39
N PRO A 6 -5.50 -3.79 -6.09
CA PRO A 6 -5.15 -4.60 -7.26
C PRO A 6 -4.51 -3.73 -8.33
N ARG A 7 -3.66 -4.38 -9.13
CA ARG A 7 -2.95 -3.65 -10.07
C ARG A 7 -3.74 -3.36 -11.26
N LEU A 8 -4.26 -2.21 -11.43
CA LEU A 8 -5.01 -1.81 -12.56
C LEU A 8 -4.27 -0.87 -13.43
N GLN A 9 -3.26 -0.70 -13.28
CA GLN A 9 -2.56 0.30 -13.18
C GLN A 9 -1.74 0.80 -14.10
N ARG A 10 -1.92 0.62 -15.22
CA ARG A 10 -1.38 1.37 -16.23
C ARG A 10 -1.66 2.79 -16.13
N HIS A 11 -2.80 3.17 -15.60
CA HIS A 11 -3.26 4.55 -15.62
C HIS A 11 -3.32 5.15 -14.23
N GLY A 12 -2.97 4.42 -13.25
CA GLY A 12 -3.07 4.87 -11.87
C GLY A 12 -4.51 4.88 -11.41
N ILE A 13 -4.71 5.44 -10.26
CA ILE A 13 -6.01 5.53 -9.64
C ILE A 13 -6.35 7.00 -9.51
N GLY A 14 -7.57 7.40 -9.83
CA GLY A 14 -7.98 8.78 -9.70
C GLY A 14 -8.10 9.21 -8.25
N SER A 15 -8.00 10.52 -8.02
CA SER A 15 -8.03 11.06 -6.65
C SER A 15 -9.29 10.71 -5.91
N ALA A 16 -10.45 10.80 -6.55
CA ALA A 16 -11.71 10.51 -5.88
C ALA A 16 -11.78 9.06 -5.45
N LEU A 17 -11.32 8.15 -6.31
CA LEU A 17 -11.34 6.74 -5.99
C LEU A 17 -10.35 6.42 -4.88
N MET A 18 -9.19 7.06 -4.91
CA MET A 18 -8.22 6.85 -3.85
C MET A 18 -8.74 7.36 -2.51
N GLN A 19 -9.40 8.52 -2.51
CA GLN A 19 -9.96 9.05 -1.28
C GLN A 19 -11.01 8.11 -0.70
N GLU A 20 -11.86 7.56 -1.55
CA GLU A 20 -12.86 6.61 -1.09
C GLU A 20 -12.21 5.34 -0.54
N THR A 21 -11.16 4.86 -1.20
CA THR A 21 -10.43 3.69 -0.74
C THR A 21 -9.85 3.92 0.65
N VAL A 22 -9.28 5.09 0.88
CA VAL A 22 -8.70 5.44 2.19
C VAL A 22 -9.79 5.47 3.26
N VAL A 23 -10.92 6.11 2.95
CA VAL A 23 -12.02 6.21 3.90
C VAL A 23 -12.52 4.81 4.28
N ARG A 24 -12.71 3.95 3.29
CA ARG A 24 -13.21 2.61 3.56
C ARG A 24 -12.22 1.77 4.35
N ALA A 25 -10.94 1.90 4.02
CA ALA A 25 -9.92 1.14 4.72
C ALA A 25 -9.80 1.58 6.18
N ASN A 26 -9.86 2.90 6.42
CA ASN A 26 -9.84 3.40 7.80
C ASN A 26 -11.07 2.91 8.56
N ALA A 27 -12.23 2.95 7.94
CA ALA A 27 -13.47 2.50 8.59
C ALA A 27 -13.42 1.02 8.93
N ALA A 28 -12.70 0.24 8.13
CA ALA A 28 -12.56 -1.19 8.37
C ALA A 28 -11.45 -1.52 9.38
N GLY A 29 -10.75 -0.53 9.89
CA GLY A 29 -9.68 -0.76 10.85
C GLY A 29 -8.39 -1.29 10.24
N GLU A 30 -8.20 -1.07 8.94
CA GLU A 30 -6.98 -1.50 8.28
C GLU A 30 -5.80 -0.67 8.76
N ARG A 31 -4.63 -1.29 8.84
CA ARG A 31 -3.43 -0.58 9.28
C ARG A 31 -2.82 0.25 8.19
N GLY A 32 -3.03 -0.14 6.95
CA GLY A 32 -2.46 0.56 5.82
C GLY A 32 -3.01 0.06 4.51
N ILE A 33 -2.57 0.70 3.44
CA ILE A 33 -2.93 0.30 2.07
C ILE A 33 -1.62 0.07 1.33
N ALA A 34 -1.51 -1.06 0.65
CA ALA A 34 -0.34 -1.38 -0.14
C ALA A 34 -0.70 -1.40 -1.61
N LEU A 35 0.21 -0.95 -2.44
CA LEU A 35 0.02 -1.04 -3.90
C LEU A 35 1.36 -1.10 -4.59
N LEU A 36 1.31 -1.45 -5.86
CA LEU A 36 2.49 -1.45 -6.70
C LEU A 36 2.33 -0.33 -7.71
N GLY A 37 3.21 0.64 -7.68
CA GLY A 37 3.11 1.78 -8.59
C GLY A 37 4.20 2.80 -8.34
N GLY A 38 4.28 3.79 -9.21
CA GLY A 38 5.35 4.76 -9.16
C GLY A 38 5.27 5.72 -7.99
N PRO A 39 6.40 5.91 -7.28
CA PRO A 39 6.41 6.82 -6.12
C PRO A 39 6.01 8.24 -6.47
N GLU A 40 6.38 8.70 -7.65
CA GLU A 40 6.09 10.08 -8.04
C GLU A 40 4.61 10.36 -8.06
N TYR A 41 3.83 9.40 -8.53
CA TYR A 41 2.40 9.59 -8.60
C TYR A 41 1.74 9.41 -7.23
N TYR A 42 2.09 8.32 -6.55
CA TYR A 42 1.36 7.95 -5.33
C TYR A 42 1.80 8.73 -4.10
N SER A 43 2.95 9.40 -4.16
CA SER A 43 3.35 10.25 -3.04
C SER A 43 2.35 11.38 -2.78
N ARG A 44 1.61 11.79 -3.80
CA ARG A 44 0.60 12.84 -3.63
C ARG A 44 -0.52 12.44 -2.68
N PHE A 45 -0.69 11.14 -2.47
CA PHE A 45 -1.69 10.63 -1.55
C PHE A 45 -1.10 10.25 -0.19
N GLY A 46 0.19 10.45 -0.01
CA GLY A 46 0.85 10.10 1.24
C GLY A 46 1.52 8.74 1.24
N PHE A 47 1.51 8.03 0.11
CA PHE A 47 2.20 6.75 0.01
C PHE A 47 3.71 6.96 0.04
N VAL A 48 4.41 6.01 0.64
CA VAL A 48 5.87 5.98 0.65
C VAL A 48 6.32 4.56 0.30
N PRO A 49 7.55 4.41 -0.19
CA PRO A 49 8.06 3.06 -0.40
C PRO A 49 8.00 2.28 0.91
N SER A 50 7.58 1.02 0.84
CA SER A 50 7.38 0.23 2.05
C SER A 50 8.65 0.12 2.89
N VAL A 51 9.81 0.10 2.22
CA VAL A 51 11.09 -0.01 2.93
C VAL A 51 11.33 1.17 3.87
N SER A 52 10.78 2.34 3.56
CA SER A 52 10.95 3.50 4.45
C SER A 52 10.17 3.33 5.75
N LEU A 53 9.26 2.36 5.81
CA LEU A 53 8.52 2.03 7.03
C LEU A 53 9.03 0.73 7.66
N GLY A 54 10.15 0.21 7.16
CA GLY A 54 10.71 -1.03 7.71
C GLY A 54 10.07 -2.29 7.16
N ILE A 55 9.29 -2.18 6.09
CA ILE A 55 8.58 -3.33 5.51
C ILE A 55 9.21 -3.66 4.17
N GLU A 56 9.71 -4.90 4.04
CA GLU A 56 10.29 -5.35 2.79
C GLU A 56 9.18 -5.74 1.83
N PRO A 57 9.32 -5.41 0.53
CA PRO A 57 8.31 -5.83 -0.43
C PRO A 57 8.30 -7.35 -0.58
N PRO A 58 7.18 -7.93 -1.05
CA PRO A 58 7.09 -9.39 -1.22
C PRO A 58 8.11 -9.92 -2.22
N GLN A 59 8.47 -9.10 -3.20
CA GLN A 59 9.50 -9.45 -4.16
C GLN A 59 10.53 -8.34 -4.16
N ALA A 60 11.77 -8.69 -3.92
CA ALA A 60 12.84 -7.70 -3.77
C ALA A 60 12.99 -6.81 -4.99
N GLU A 61 12.74 -7.35 -6.18
CA GLU A 61 12.92 -6.57 -7.40
C GLU A 61 11.88 -5.46 -7.55
N TRP A 62 10.79 -5.48 -6.79
CA TRP A 62 9.83 -4.40 -6.84
C TRP A 62 10.38 -3.11 -6.22
N GLY A 63 11.25 -3.26 -5.22
CA GLY A 63 11.90 -2.10 -4.63
C GLY A 63 10.93 -1.02 -4.23
N ASP A 64 11.22 0.20 -4.65
CA ASP A 64 10.41 1.36 -4.28
C ASP A 64 9.06 1.42 -4.98
N LEU A 65 8.79 0.52 -5.91
CA LEU A 65 7.48 0.48 -6.53
C LEU A 65 6.43 -0.11 -5.61
N PHE A 66 6.84 -0.84 -4.58
CA PHE A 66 5.90 -1.34 -3.59
C PHE A 66 5.70 -0.25 -2.54
N GLN A 67 4.52 0.36 -2.59
CA GLN A 67 4.20 1.54 -1.78
C GLN A 67 3.26 1.18 -0.67
N LEU A 68 3.33 1.93 0.41
CA LEU A 68 2.49 1.73 1.56
C LEU A 68 1.99 3.06 2.08
N LEU A 69 0.71 3.12 2.40
CA LEU A 69 0.12 4.28 3.05
C LEU A 69 -0.31 3.86 4.46
N PRO A 70 0.39 4.33 5.51
CA PRO A 70 -0.06 4.01 6.86
C PRO A 70 -1.34 4.75 7.17
N LEU A 71 -2.28 4.07 7.79
CA LEU A 71 -3.56 4.63 8.15
C LEU A 71 -3.59 4.96 9.64
N ALA A 72 -4.75 5.40 10.12
CA ALA A 72 -4.88 5.92 11.46
C ALA A 72 -4.41 4.96 12.54
N VAL A 73 -4.60 3.66 12.35
CA VAL A 73 -4.21 2.66 13.35
C VAL A 73 -2.85 2.02 13.08
N TRP A 74 -2.03 2.64 12.22
CA TRP A 74 -0.69 2.12 11.97
C TRP A 74 0.13 2.21 13.26
N PRO A 75 0.64 1.09 13.75
CA PRO A 75 1.29 1.08 15.06
C PRO A 75 2.70 1.67 15.07
N GLY A 76 3.34 1.78 13.92
CA GLY A 76 4.74 2.22 13.89
C GLY A 76 5.67 1.14 14.39
N GLY A 77 6.95 1.26 14.09
CA GLY A 77 7.95 0.33 14.58
C GLY A 77 7.84 -1.10 14.11
N ILE A 78 6.96 -1.38 13.16
CA ILE A 78 6.83 -2.69 12.59
C ILE A 78 7.95 -2.92 11.58
N HIS A 79 8.51 -4.13 11.60
CA HIS A 79 9.52 -4.50 10.63
C HIS A 79 9.19 -5.86 10.07
N GLY A 80 9.69 -6.15 8.89
CA GLY A 80 9.54 -7.47 8.32
C GLY A 80 9.25 -7.42 6.84
N THR A 81 8.96 -8.57 6.27
CA THR A 81 8.63 -8.69 4.86
C THR A 81 7.13 -8.75 4.72
N PHE A 82 6.61 -7.94 3.80
CA PHE A 82 5.19 -7.97 3.49
C PHE A 82 4.84 -9.31 2.86
N ARG A 83 3.72 -9.87 3.29
CA ARG A 83 3.21 -11.11 2.72
C ARG A 83 1.76 -10.92 2.38
N TYR A 84 1.39 -11.40 1.22
CA TYR A 84 -0.01 -11.40 0.84
C TYR A 84 -0.74 -12.50 1.60
N ALA A 85 -2.01 -12.28 1.85
CA ALA A 85 -2.86 -13.28 2.46
C ALA A 85 -3.91 -13.73 1.47
N GLY A 86 -4.01 -15.04 1.28
CA GLY A 86 -5.07 -15.61 0.48
C GLY A 86 -5.04 -15.15 -0.96
N PRO A 87 -6.17 -14.67 -1.47
CA PRO A 87 -6.31 -14.43 -2.90
C PRO A 87 -5.39 -13.35 -3.45
N PHE A 88 -4.80 -12.55 -2.61
CA PHE A 88 -3.93 -11.47 -3.08
C PHE A 88 -2.57 -11.95 -3.56
N GLU A 89 -2.23 -13.17 -3.28
CA GLU A 89 -0.94 -13.69 -3.71
C GLU A 89 -0.72 -13.66 -5.19
N ARG A 90 -1.78 -13.58 -5.96
CA ARG A 90 -1.68 -13.63 -7.41
C ARG A 90 -1.76 -12.30 -8.10
N LEU A 91 -1.70 -11.25 -7.39
CA LEU A 91 -1.79 -9.92 -7.98
C LEU A 91 -0.53 -9.51 -8.76
#